data_a5cb419b086249a4be71004b3a04f321
#
_entry.id   a5cb419b086249a4be71004b3a04f321
#
_cell.length_a   1.000
_cell.length_b   1.000
_cell.length_c   1.000
_cell.angle_alpha   90.00
_cell.angle_beta   90.00
_cell.angle_gamma   90.00
#
_symmetry.space_group_name_H-M   'P 1'
#
loop_
_entity.id
_entity.type
_entity.pdbx_description
1 polymer ?
#
loop_
_entity_poly.entity_id
_entity_poly.type
_entity_poly.pdbx_seq_one_letter_code
_entity_poly.pdbx_strand_id
1 'polypeptide(L)'
;MVEFIVKLGVFLFGNRWNSILASFVNLYLSNKFVRSYKVSKQLVTSKMLIYMADGKMRHGGISDRLRGAVSVYKLCKKMGLVFKINFVHPFELNDYLVPNMYDWYISPEEIVYDRRKSSPVVRSTGLSERMWKIQEKR
;
A
#
# COMPACT_ATOMS: atom_id res chain seq x y z
N MET A 1 -12.87 -20.87 19.37
CA MET A 1 -13.44 -19.51 19.33
C MET A 1 -13.47 -18.92 17.90
N VAL A 2 -12.36 -18.83 17.18
CA VAL A 2 -12.31 -18.27 15.81
C VAL A 2 -13.21 -19.03 14.84
N GLU A 3 -13.19 -20.36 14.89
CA GLU A 3 -13.99 -21.23 14.01
C GLU A 3 -15.50 -21.07 14.22
N PHE A 4 -15.92 -20.84 15.46
CA PHE A 4 -17.32 -20.55 15.80
C PHE A 4 -17.76 -19.19 15.23
N ILE A 5 -16.92 -18.16 15.34
CA ILE A 5 -17.21 -16.83 14.77
C ILE A 5 -17.31 -16.90 13.24
N VAL A 6 -16.43 -17.66 12.60
CA VAL A 6 -16.47 -17.86 11.15
C VAL A 6 -17.75 -18.57 10.73
N LYS A 7 -18.13 -19.67 11.40
CA LYS A 7 -19.35 -20.43 11.10
C LYS A 7 -20.62 -19.59 11.33
N LEU A 8 -20.66 -18.84 12.41
CA LEU A 8 -21.78 -17.92 12.71
C LEU A 8 -21.87 -16.81 11.66
N GLY A 9 -20.76 -16.23 11.25
CA GLY A 9 -20.73 -15.20 10.25
C GLY A 9 -21.17 -15.71 8.86
N VAL A 10 -20.76 -16.90 8.46
CA VAL A 10 -21.22 -17.52 7.20
C VAL A 10 -22.72 -17.81 7.27
N PHE A 11 -23.24 -18.25 8.42
CA PHE A 11 -24.66 -18.47 8.63
C PHE A 11 -25.49 -17.18 8.50
N LEU A 12 -25.03 -16.09 9.08
CA LEU A 12 -25.75 -14.82 9.10
C LEU A 12 -25.64 -14.01 7.79
N PHE A 13 -24.49 -14.06 7.13
CA PHE A 13 -24.15 -13.20 6.00
C PHE A 13 -23.85 -13.96 4.70
N GLY A 14 -23.89 -15.30 4.73
CA GLY A 14 -23.61 -16.14 3.57
C GLY A 14 -22.24 -15.84 2.92
N ASN A 15 -22.19 -15.88 1.60
CA ASN A 15 -20.96 -15.65 0.82
C ASN A 15 -20.34 -14.25 1.00
N ARG A 16 -21.11 -13.29 1.54
CA ARG A 16 -20.61 -11.92 1.81
C ARG A 16 -19.72 -11.86 3.06
N TRP A 17 -19.76 -12.88 3.94
CA TRP A 17 -18.96 -12.88 5.17
C TRP A 17 -17.46 -12.74 4.93
N ASN A 18 -16.94 -13.45 3.93
CA ASN A 18 -15.51 -13.35 3.59
C ASN A 18 -15.10 -11.95 3.13
N SER A 19 -15.98 -11.25 2.43
CA SER A 19 -15.75 -9.86 2.01
C SER A 19 -15.77 -8.91 3.19
N ILE A 20 -16.69 -9.10 4.13
CA ILE A 20 -16.80 -8.30 5.37
C ILE A 20 -15.54 -8.50 6.23
N LEU A 21 -15.15 -9.75 6.47
CA LEU A 21 -13.92 -10.08 7.22
C LEU A 21 -12.68 -9.48 6.55
N ALA A 22 -12.56 -9.61 5.23
CA ALA A 22 -11.44 -9.01 4.50
C ALA A 22 -11.39 -7.50 4.68
N SER A 23 -12.55 -6.82 4.69
CA SER A 23 -12.64 -5.38 4.91
C SER A 23 -12.20 -4.99 6.32
N PHE A 24 -12.62 -5.73 7.35
CA PHE A 24 -12.18 -5.50 8.73
C PHE A 24 -10.67 -5.73 8.91
N VAL A 25 -10.13 -6.82 8.34
CA VAL A 25 -8.69 -7.10 8.39
C VAL A 25 -7.90 -6.00 7.69
N ASN A 26 -8.36 -5.55 6.53
CA ASN A 26 -7.70 -4.46 5.81
C ASN A 26 -7.74 -3.14 6.58
N LEU A 27 -8.88 -2.83 7.22
CA LEU A 27 -9.01 -1.65 8.07
C LEU A 27 -8.08 -1.72 9.29
N TYR A 28 -8.00 -2.87 9.94
CA TYR A 28 -7.09 -3.09 11.07
C TYR A 28 -5.63 -2.92 10.66
N LEU A 29 -5.21 -3.56 9.55
CA LEU A 29 -3.85 -3.46 9.04
C LEU A 29 -3.51 -2.03 8.62
N SER A 30 -4.45 -1.33 7.98
CA SER A 30 -4.28 0.07 7.60
C SER A 30 -4.07 0.96 8.82
N ASN A 31 -4.87 0.79 9.86
CA ASN A 31 -4.72 1.54 11.11
C ASN A 31 -3.40 1.23 11.81
N LYS A 32 -2.99 -0.04 11.86
CA LYS A 32 -1.70 -0.45 12.41
C LYS A 32 -0.55 0.17 11.64
N PHE A 33 -0.62 0.15 10.31
CA PHE A 33 0.39 0.74 9.43
C PHE A 33 0.50 2.26 9.63
N VAL A 34 -0.62 2.98 9.62
CA VAL A 34 -0.64 4.44 9.86
C VAL A 34 -0.09 4.80 11.23
N ARG A 35 -0.39 4.00 12.26
CA ARG A 35 0.14 4.21 13.62
C ARG A 35 1.63 3.94 13.74
N SER A 36 2.23 3.19 12.82
CA SER A 36 3.69 2.96 12.81
C SER A 36 4.49 4.20 12.40
N TYR A 37 3.85 5.18 11.75
CA TYR A 37 4.49 6.44 11.40
C TYR A 37 4.73 7.30 12.62
N LYS A 38 5.98 7.64 12.86
CA LYS A 38 6.43 8.48 13.98
C LYS A 38 7.07 9.77 13.43
N VAL A 39 7.12 10.78 14.25
CA VAL A 39 7.88 12.01 13.92
C VAL A 39 9.36 11.69 13.92
N SER A 40 10.07 12.03 12.86
CA SER A 40 11.51 11.82 12.71
C SER A 40 12.23 13.09 12.25
N LYS A 41 13.54 13.15 12.49
CA LYS A 41 14.39 14.23 11.97
C LYS A 41 14.89 14.00 10.55
N GLN A 42 14.58 12.86 9.95
CA GLN A 42 15.01 12.48 8.61
C GLN A 42 14.60 13.54 7.57
N LEU A 43 15.53 13.92 6.72
CA LEU A 43 15.27 14.91 5.67
C LEU A 43 14.58 14.24 4.47
N VAL A 44 13.60 14.92 3.89
CA VAL A 44 12.98 14.52 2.63
C VAL A 44 13.64 15.35 1.53
N THR A 45 14.29 14.67 0.62
CA THR A 45 15.07 15.30 -0.46
C THR A 45 14.24 15.60 -1.70
N SER A 46 13.15 14.87 -1.92
CA SER A 46 12.31 15.05 -3.12
C SER A 46 10.86 14.63 -2.87
N LYS A 47 9.94 15.18 -3.66
CA LYS A 47 8.55 14.71 -3.70
C LYS A 47 8.49 13.43 -4.53
N MET A 48 8.19 12.32 -3.88
CA MET A 48 8.09 11.02 -4.52
C MET A 48 6.87 10.25 -4.04
N LEU A 49 6.44 9.29 -4.84
CA LEU A 49 5.41 8.34 -4.47
C LEU A 49 6.03 6.95 -4.54
N ILE A 50 6.01 6.26 -3.40
CA ILE A 50 6.62 4.94 -3.25
C ILE A 50 5.52 3.88 -3.28
N TYR A 51 5.61 2.93 -4.22
CA TYR A 51 4.79 1.74 -4.18
C TYR A 51 5.35 0.76 -3.15
N MET A 52 4.55 0.47 -2.13
CA MET A 52 4.96 -0.38 -1.01
C MET A 52 4.41 -1.80 -1.17
N ALA A 53 5.28 -2.79 -1.26
CA ALA A 53 4.96 -4.22 -1.19
C ALA A 53 5.88 -4.89 -0.17
N ASP A 54 5.76 -4.46 1.09
CA ASP A 54 6.64 -4.82 2.21
C ASP A 54 6.02 -5.86 3.17
N GLY A 55 4.88 -6.44 2.81
CA GLY A 55 4.18 -7.44 3.62
C GLY A 55 3.41 -6.89 4.82
N LYS A 56 3.51 -5.58 5.13
CA LYS A 56 2.76 -4.96 6.26
C LYS A 56 1.27 -4.86 5.97
N MET A 57 0.91 -4.81 4.69
CA MET A 57 -0.47 -4.81 4.22
C MET A 57 -0.77 -6.09 3.44
N ARG A 58 -2.06 -6.43 3.30
CA ARG A 58 -2.45 -7.52 2.39
C ARG A 58 -2.26 -7.05 0.96
N HIS A 59 -1.41 -7.77 0.25
CA HIS A 59 -1.24 -7.62 -1.18
C HIS A 59 -1.80 -8.85 -1.88
N GLY A 60 -2.30 -8.67 -3.09
CA GLY A 60 -2.65 -9.76 -3.98
C GLY A 60 -1.43 -10.57 -4.44
N GLY A 61 -1.61 -11.45 -5.40
CA GLY A 61 -0.52 -12.18 -6.06
C GLY A 61 0.46 -11.26 -6.75
N ILE A 62 1.54 -11.83 -7.28
CA ILE A 62 2.60 -11.08 -7.97
C ILE A 62 2.04 -10.22 -9.12
N SER A 63 1.08 -10.76 -9.90
CA SER A 63 0.46 -10.04 -11.01
C SER A 63 -0.30 -8.80 -10.55
N ASP A 64 -1.00 -8.87 -9.41
CA ASP A 64 -1.74 -7.73 -8.86
C ASP A 64 -0.78 -6.66 -8.34
N ARG A 65 0.33 -7.08 -7.74
CA ARG A 65 1.37 -6.18 -7.26
C ARG A 65 2.04 -5.44 -8.43
N LEU A 66 2.38 -6.14 -9.49
CA LEU A 66 2.98 -5.52 -10.68
C LEU A 66 1.98 -4.56 -11.37
N ARG A 67 0.71 -4.94 -11.48
CA ARG A 67 -0.34 -4.01 -11.98
C ARG A 67 -0.47 -2.78 -11.09
N GLY A 68 -0.40 -2.97 -9.77
CA GLY A 68 -0.40 -1.87 -8.81
C GLY A 68 0.77 -0.93 -9.02
N ALA A 69 1.99 -1.46 -9.13
CA ALA A 69 3.20 -0.68 -9.38
C ALA A 69 3.11 0.11 -10.70
N VAL A 70 2.67 -0.53 -11.80
CA VAL A 70 2.48 0.14 -13.09
C VAL A 70 1.41 1.23 -13.02
N SER A 71 0.34 1.01 -12.26
CA SER A 71 -0.72 2.02 -12.09
C SER A 71 -0.21 3.24 -11.34
N VAL A 72 0.59 3.03 -10.29
CA VAL A 72 1.23 4.12 -9.52
C VAL A 72 2.27 4.84 -10.37
N TYR A 73 3.06 4.13 -11.16
CA TYR A 73 4.00 4.74 -12.11
C TYR A 73 3.29 5.68 -13.10
N LYS A 74 2.19 5.22 -13.72
CA LYS A 74 1.40 6.05 -14.64
C LYS A 74 0.86 7.31 -13.96
N LEU A 75 0.43 7.19 -12.71
CA LEU A 75 -0.03 8.32 -11.90
C LEU A 75 1.11 9.31 -11.64
N CYS A 76 2.28 8.82 -11.21
CA CYS A 76 3.45 9.66 -10.99
C CYS A 76 3.86 10.41 -12.25
N LYS A 77 3.87 9.73 -13.40
CA LYS A 77 4.16 10.36 -14.70
C LYS A 77 3.17 11.48 -15.03
N LYS A 78 1.88 11.28 -14.75
CA LYS A 78 0.84 12.30 -14.96
C LYS A 78 1.00 13.51 -14.01
N MET A 79 1.45 13.26 -12.79
CA MET A 79 1.59 14.29 -11.75
C MET A 79 2.99 14.94 -11.68
N GLY A 80 3.93 14.50 -12.50
CA GLY A 80 5.32 14.98 -12.44
C GLY A 80 6.05 14.60 -11.15
N LEU A 81 5.66 13.47 -10.53
CA LEU A 81 6.27 12.97 -9.30
C LEU A 81 7.31 11.90 -9.61
N VAL A 82 8.33 11.82 -8.75
CA VAL A 82 9.27 10.70 -8.77
C VAL A 82 8.57 9.43 -8.31
N PHE A 83 8.71 8.35 -9.07
CA PHE A 83 8.18 7.04 -8.73
C PHE A 83 9.28 6.14 -8.20
N LYS A 84 9.02 5.47 -7.09
CA LYS A 84 9.91 4.47 -6.51
C LYS A 84 9.12 3.22 -6.08
N ILE A 85 9.83 2.09 -5.95
CA ILE A 85 9.26 0.81 -5.53
C ILE A 85 10.06 0.29 -4.34
N ASN A 86 9.35 -0.01 -3.25
CA ASN A 86 9.83 -0.86 -2.16
C ASN A 86 9.08 -2.18 -2.19
N PHE A 87 9.65 -3.18 -2.82
CA PHE A 87 9.07 -4.50 -2.98
C PHE A 87 10.01 -5.54 -2.38
N VAL A 88 9.80 -5.86 -1.11
CA VAL A 88 10.65 -6.75 -0.31
C VAL A 88 9.90 -7.99 0.21
N HIS A 89 8.65 -8.16 -0.18
CA HIS A 89 7.84 -9.32 0.23
C HIS A 89 6.98 -9.81 -0.93
N PRO A 90 6.92 -11.13 -1.20
CA PRO A 90 7.53 -12.27 -0.49
C PRO A 90 9.00 -12.52 -0.85
N PHE A 91 9.55 -11.74 -1.76
CA PHE A 91 10.95 -11.76 -2.17
C PHE A 91 11.38 -10.33 -2.51
N GLU A 92 12.65 -10.08 -2.54
CA GLU A 92 13.19 -8.79 -2.94
C GLU A 92 13.19 -8.67 -4.47
N LEU A 93 12.42 -7.70 -5.00
CA LEU A 93 12.27 -7.54 -6.44
C LEU A 93 13.61 -7.24 -7.14
N ASN A 94 14.49 -6.57 -6.43
CA ASN A 94 15.80 -6.17 -6.91
C ASN A 94 16.75 -7.36 -7.18
N ASP A 95 16.46 -8.54 -6.60
CA ASP A 95 17.20 -9.77 -6.89
C ASP A 95 16.90 -10.34 -8.28
N TYR A 96 15.76 -9.94 -8.87
CA TYR A 96 15.29 -10.45 -10.15
C TYR A 96 15.24 -9.39 -11.25
N LEU A 97 15.00 -8.14 -10.87
CA LEU A 97 14.85 -7.02 -11.80
C LEU A 97 15.73 -5.85 -11.38
N VAL A 98 16.53 -5.37 -12.30
CA VAL A 98 17.35 -4.17 -12.08
C VAL A 98 16.75 -2.97 -12.81
N PRO A 99 16.87 -1.75 -12.26
CA PRO A 99 16.53 -0.54 -12.97
C PRO A 99 17.33 -0.42 -14.29
N ASN A 100 16.66 -0.08 -15.38
CA ASN A 100 17.30 0.13 -16.67
C ASN A 100 17.23 1.62 -17.04
N MET A 101 16.18 2.04 -17.78
CA MET A 101 16.04 3.44 -18.24
C MET A 101 15.50 4.38 -17.15
N TYR A 102 14.88 3.83 -16.10
CA TYR A 102 14.30 4.57 -15.01
C TYR A 102 14.68 3.93 -13.66
N ASP A 103 15.32 4.69 -12.80
CA ASP A 103 15.66 4.23 -11.45
C ASP A 103 14.43 4.22 -10.56
N TRP A 104 13.79 3.06 -10.48
CA TRP A 104 12.61 2.81 -9.64
C TRP A 104 12.95 2.25 -8.25
N TYR A 105 14.19 1.86 -8.00
CA TYR A 105 14.60 1.30 -6.72
C TYR A 105 14.69 2.37 -5.64
N ILE A 106 14.34 2.02 -4.41
CA ILE A 106 14.56 2.83 -3.22
C ILE A 106 15.12 1.96 -2.10
N SER A 107 16.17 2.44 -1.44
CA SER A 107 16.68 1.73 -0.28
C SER A 107 15.76 1.92 0.94
N PRO A 108 15.68 0.94 1.86
CA PRO A 108 14.85 1.05 3.05
C PRO A 108 15.16 2.29 3.91
N GLU A 109 16.41 2.74 3.92
CA GLU A 109 16.88 3.89 4.69
C GLU A 109 16.34 5.24 4.14
N GLU A 110 16.02 5.28 2.86
CA GLU A 110 15.46 6.47 2.20
C GLU A 110 13.96 6.62 2.46
N ILE A 111 13.29 5.58 2.96
CA ILE A 111 11.85 5.61 3.21
C ILE A 111 11.55 6.36 4.50
N VAL A 112 10.88 7.49 4.36
CA VAL A 112 10.53 8.35 5.50
C VAL A 112 9.18 7.96 6.09
N TYR A 113 9.19 7.42 7.30
CA TYR A 113 8.00 7.07 8.09
C TYR A 113 7.66 8.18 9.10
N ASP A 114 7.47 9.41 8.60
CA ASP A 114 7.13 10.58 9.43
C ASP A 114 5.81 11.20 8.96
N ARG A 115 4.83 11.29 9.85
CA ARG A 115 3.49 11.82 9.55
C ARG A 115 3.46 13.25 9.04
N ARG A 116 4.50 14.04 9.32
CA ARG A 116 4.61 15.44 8.87
C ARG A 116 5.17 15.55 7.46
N LYS A 117 5.88 14.51 6.99
CA LYS A 117 6.66 14.52 5.76
C LYS A 117 6.16 13.52 4.73
N SER A 118 5.51 12.44 5.20
CA SER A 118 4.97 11.40 4.34
C SER A 118 3.57 11.00 4.77
N SER A 119 2.71 10.68 3.82
CA SER A 119 1.35 10.23 4.06
C SER A 119 1.15 8.85 3.44
N PRO A 120 0.78 7.84 4.23
CA PRO A 120 0.44 6.54 3.67
C PRO A 120 -0.89 6.64 2.91
N VAL A 121 -0.90 6.17 1.67
CA VAL A 121 -2.09 6.00 0.86
C VAL A 121 -2.43 4.51 0.80
N VAL A 122 -3.50 4.13 1.47
CA VAL A 122 -3.98 2.75 1.45
C VAL A 122 -5.17 2.66 0.50
N ARG A 123 -5.02 1.90 -0.59
CA ARG A 123 -6.11 1.61 -1.51
C ARG A 123 -6.75 0.28 -1.15
N SER A 124 -8.00 0.30 -0.71
CA SER A 124 -8.82 -0.91 -0.65
C SER A 124 -9.68 -0.99 -1.91
N THR A 125 -9.80 -2.18 -2.48
CA THR A 125 -10.45 -2.45 -3.78
C THR A 125 -11.96 -2.18 -3.83
N GLY A 126 -12.57 -1.63 -2.77
CA GLY A 126 -14.01 -1.38 -2.70
C GLY A 126 -14.44 0.08 -2.48
N LEU A 127 -13.50 1.01 -2.23
CA LEU A 127 -13.82 2.41 -1.85
C LEU A 127 -13.17 3.46 -2.78
N SER A 128 -12.76 3.07 -3.99
CA SER A 128 -11.70 3.73 -4.73
C SER A 128 -12.00 5.11 -5.33
N GLU A 129 -13.24 5.44 -5.71
CA GLU A 129 -13.48 6.71 -6.42
C GLU A 129 -13.77 7.91 -5.52
N ARG A 130 -14.41 7.69 -4.37
CA ARG A 130 -14.75 8.80 -3.45
C ARG A 130 -13.55 9.36 -2.68
N MET A 131 -12.58 8.51 -2.35
CA MET A 131 -11.38 8.96 -1.60
C MET A 131 -10.41 9.76 -2.47
N TRP A 132 -10.33 9.52 -3.77
CA TRP A 132 -9.51 10.31 -4.70
C TRP A 132 -9.97 11.76 -4.81
N LYS A 133 -11.28 12.01 -4.78
CA LYS A 133 -11.84 13.38 -4.83
C LYS A 133 -11.55 14.21 -3.58
N ILE A 134 -11.26 13.57 -2.45
CA ILE A 134 -10.91 14.26 -1.18
C ILE A 134 -9.44 14.67 -1.15
N GLN A 135 -8.56 13.96 -1.81
CA GLN A 135 -7.12 14.27 -1.85
C GLN A 135 -6.73 15.26 -2.96
N GLU A 136 -7.52 15.39 -4.03
CA GLU A 136 -7.31 16.43 -5.05
C GLU A 136 -7.66 17.86 -4.56
N LYS A 137 -8.31 18.00 -3.42
CA LYS A 137 -8.77 19.29 -2.86
C LYS A 137 -7.89 19.85 -1.73
N ARG A 138 -6.69 19.25 -1.48
CA ARG A 138 -5.76 19.78 -0.47
C ARG A 138 -4.45 20.25 -1.10
#